data_f49af74b8257d1031f3798c09b83066f
#
_entry.id   f49af74b8257d1031f3798c09b83066f
#
_cell.length_a   1.000
_cell.length_b   1.000
_cell.length_c   1.000
_cell.angle_alpha   90.00
_cell.angle_beta   90.00
_cell.angle_gamma   90.00
#
_symmetry.space_group_name_H-M   'P 1'
#
loop_
_entity.id
_entity.type
_entity.pdbx_description
1 polymer ?
#
loop_
_entity_poly.entity_id
_entity_poly.type
_entity_poly.pdbx_seq_one_letter_code
_entity_poly.pdbx_strand_id
1 'polypeptide(L)'
;MKIFRQNFSETRAFTLLEVLIAVAIFAIVLAAINTVLYGAVRLRNKTTEALEISLPIEQAMTTIKRDLANIVAPSGTLSGALQTSSISNALPGQIGPNFYTATGWIDGNNPWGDIQKISYLLAAPTNQIAGKDFLRIVTRNLLATTPELLTPQHLLSGVQTVVFSFYDGAQWNDAWDSTTQTNLPLAIKMQIQFAQTDVRAPAQNAMELVVPIDAQMRTNTP
;
A
#
# COMPACT_ATOMS: atom_id res chain seq x y z
N MET A 1 46.77 43.28 70.63
CA MET A 1 47.57 42.41 69.80
C MET A 1 46.67 41.30 69.25
N LYS A 2 46.09 41.46 68.05
CA LYS A 2 45.12 40.47 67.43
C LYS A 2 45.92 39.55 66.55
N ILE A 3 45.97 38.27 66.90
CA ILE A 3 46.65 37.23 66.14
C ILE A 3 45.67 36.75 65.03
N PHE A 4 45.98 37.05 63.78
CA PHE A 4 45.24 36.52 62.63
C PHE A 4 45.66 35.06 62.46
N ARG A 5 44.71 34.11 62.68
CA ARG A 5 44.84 32.70 62.31
C ARG A 5 44.51 32.59 60.78
N GLN A 6 45.51 32.40 59.98
CA GLN A 6 45.32 31.95 58.60
C GLN A 6 44.90 30.48 58.65
N ASN A 7 43.66 30.22 58.22
CA ASN A 7 43.19 28.88 57.86
C ASN A 7 43.84 28.49 56.52
N PHE A 8 44.84 27.64 56.56
CA PHE A 8 45.34 26.92 55.38
C PHE A 8 44.31 25.90 55.04
N SER A 9 43.60 26.12 53.95
CA SER A 9 42.80 25.07 53.25
C SER A 9 43.76 24.04 52.68
N GLU A 10 43.73 22.83 53.20
CA GLU A 10 44.45 21.69 52.64
C GLU A 10 43.96 21.43 51.24
N THR A 11 44.72 21.78 50.22
CA THR A 11 44.50 21.38 48.86
C THR A 11 44.89 19.90 48.72
N ARG A 12 43.90 19.02 48.78
CA ARG A 12 44.12 17.59 48.52
C ARG A 12 44.51 17.44 47.05
N ALA A 13 45.77 17.09 46.79
CA ALA A 13 46.23 16.73 45.46
C ALA A 13 45.68 15.35 45.07
N PHE A 14 45.15 15.22 43.86
CA PHE A 14 44.68 13.94 43.33
C PHE A 14 45.83 12.93 43.25
N THR A 15 45.55 11.72 43.70
CA THR A 15 46.53 10.62 43.59
C THR A 15 46.51 10.06 42.16
N LEU A 16 47.67 9.58 41.69
CA LEU A 16 47.78 8.96 40.38
C LEU A 16 46.86 7.74 40.24
N LEU A 17 46.64 7.00 41.31
CA LEU A 17 45.70 5.89 41.40
C LEU A 17 44.23 6.30 41.13
N GLU A 18 43.82 7.43 41.72
CA GLU A 18 42.45 7.94 41.58
C GLU A 18 42.14 8.35 40.14
N VAL A 19 43.12 9.01 39.48
CA VAL A 19 42.99 9.34 38.04
C VAL A 19 42.92 8.08 37.18
N LEU A 20 43.71 7.06 37.50
CA LEU A 20 43.70 5.80 36.75
C LEU A 20 42.37 5.06 36.88
N ILE A 21 41.80 5.00 38.09
CA ILE A 21 40.48 4.41 38.34
C ILE A 21 39.38 5.22 37.61
N ALA A 22 39.44 6.53 37.66
CA ALA A 22 38.47 7.40 37.00
C ALA A 22 38.47 7.19 35.46
N VAL A 23 39.66 7.10 34.85
CA VAL A 23 39.79 6.82 33.39
C VAL A 23 39.26 5.42 33.03
N ALA A 24 39.54 4.40 33.90
CA ALA A 24 39.04 3.03 33.66
C ALA A 24 37.51 2.99 33.72
N ILE A 25 36.88 3.63 34.71
CA ILE A 25 35.42 3.72 34.84
C ILE A 25 34.84 4.48 33.63
N PHE A 26 35.45 5.58 33.24
CA PHE A 26 35.03 6.37 32.09
C PHE A 26 35.08 5.57 30.78
N ALA A 27 36.13 4.77 30.56
CA ALA A 27 36.25 3.90 29.42
C ALA A 27 35.12 2.84 29.37
N ILE A 28 34.79 2.24 30.52
CA ILE A 28 33.67 1.27 30.62
C ILE A 28 32.34 1.96 30.31
N VAL A 29 32.09 3.14 30.84
CA VAL A 29 30.85 3.90 30.55
C VAL A 29 30.75 4.27 29.08
N LEU A 30 31.83 4.71 28.46
CA LEU A 30 31.86 5.01 27.03
C LEU A 30 31.59 3.75 26.19
N ALA A 31 32.16 2.60 26.55
CA ALA A 31 31.88 1.34 25.87
C ALA A 31 30.42 0.93 25.99
N ALA A 32 29.81 1.10 27.17
CA ALA A 32 28.39 0.84 27.39
C ALA A 32 27.49 1.75 26.55
N ILE A 33 27.78 3.07 26.53
CA ILE A 33 27.03 4.05 25.72
C ILE A 33 27.13 3.70 24.22
N ASN A 34 28.33 3.38 23.73
CA ASN A 34 28.55 2.96 22.34
C ASN A 34 27.70 1.73 22.00
N THR A 35 27.69 0.71 22.85
CA THR A 35 26.91 -0.51 22.61
C THR A 35 25.41 -0.19 22.46
N VAL A 36 24.86 0.65 23.34
CA VAL A 36 23.45 1.08 23.29
C VAL A 36 23.19 1.89 22.01
N LEU A 37 24.07 2.82 21.67
CA LEU A 37 23.92 3.66 20.47
C LEU A 37 23.93 2.83 19.19
N TYR A 38 24.90 1.92 19.02
CA TYR A 38 24.95 1.02 17.87
C TYR A 38 23.73 0.10 17.80
N GLY A 39 23.26 -0.40 18.96
CA GLY A 39 22.03 -1.18 19.05
C GLY A 39 20.80 -0.40 18.57
N ALA A 40 20.66 0.84 19.02
CA ALA A 40 19.56 1.72 18.61
C ALA A 40 19.58 2.05 17.10
N VAL A 41 20.75 2.38 16.55
CA VAL A 41 20.91 2.64 15.10
C VAL A 41 20.57 1.39 14.27
N ARG A 42 21.05 0.23 14.69
CA ARG A 42 20.75 -1.04 13.99
C ARG A 42 19.26 -1.37 14.05
N LEU A 43 18.60 -1.17 15.19
CA LEU A 43 17.16 -1.38 15.31
C LEU A 43 16.39 -0.43 14.40
N ARG A 44 16.74 0.86 14.41
CA ARG A 44 16.14 1.87 13.54
C ARG A 44 16.23 1.45 12.07
N ASN A 45 17.42 1.06 11.61
CA ASN A 45 17.63 0.67 10.21
C ASN A 45 16.76 -0.55 9.82
N LYS A 46 16.71 -1.57 10.67
CA LYS A 46 15.85 -2.74 10.45
C LYS A 46 14.36 -2.38 10.42
N THR A 47 13.92 -1.49 11.31
CA THR A 47 12.52 -1.03 11.33
C THR A 47 12.20 -0.22 10.09
N THR A 48 13.09 0.67 9.65
CA THR A 48 12.91 1.46 8.42
C THR A 48 12.80 0.54 7.21
N GLU A 49 13.71 -0.44 7.07
CA GLU A 49 13.67 -1.42 5.98
C GLU A 49 12.36 -2.23 5.96
N ALA A 50 11.89 -2.67 7.11
CA ALA A 50 10.61 -3.38 7.21
C ALA A 50 9.42 -2.49 6.82
N LEU A 51 9.43 -1.21 7.21
CA LEU A 51 8.39 -0.25 6.86
C LEU A 51 8.41 0.10 5.37
N GLU A 52 9.57 0.25 4.75
CA GLU A 52 9.70 0.52 3.31
C GLU A 52 9.06 -0.58 2.45
N ILE A 53 9.06 -1.83 2.94
CA ILE A 53 8.40 -2.95 2.25
C ILE A 53 6.90 -3.01 2.56
N SER A 54 6.49 -2.80 3.81
CA SER A 54 5.10 -3.01 4.22
C SER A 54 4.18 -1.85 3.87
N LEU A 55 4.64 -0.60 3.99
CA LEU A 55 3.81 0.59 3.76
C LEU A 55 3.22 0.68 2.35
N PRO A 56 3.97 0.46 1.25
CA PRO A 56 3.39 0.48 -0.08
C PRO A 56 2.30 -0.57 -0.26
N ILE A 57 2.48 -1.75 0.31
CA ILE A 57 1.51 -2.84 0.26
C ILE A 57 0.22 -2.45 0.98
N GLU A 58 0.32 -1.92 2.20
CA GLU A 58 -0.84 -1.47 2.98
C GLU A 58 -1.60 -0.33 2.28
N GLN A 59 -0.88 0.63 1.71
CA GLN A 59 -1.47 1.73 0.95
C GLN A 59 -2.19 1.23 -0.31
N ALA A 60 -1.58 0.32 -1.06
CA ALA A 60 -2.20 -0.30 -2.23
C ALA A 60 -3.48 -1.05 -1.85
N MET A 61 -3.41 -1.91 -0.82
CA MET A 61 -4.56 -2.68 -0.32
C MET A 61 -5.70 -1.78 0.17
N THR A 62 -5.36 -0.69 0.87
CA THR A 62 -6.36 0.29 1.33
C THR A 62 -7.04 0.98 0.15
N THR A 63 -6.27 1.37 -0.87
CA THR A 63 -6.79 1.99 -2.08
C THR A 63 -7.72 1.06 -2.83
N ILE A 64 -7.29 -0.20 -3.05
CA ILE A 64 -8.08 -1.20 -3.74
C ILE A 64 -9.35 -1.55 -2.96
N LYS A 65 -9.22 -1.73 -1.64
CA LYS A 65 -10.37 -1.97 -0.77
C LYS A 65 -11.40 -0.85 -0.87
N ARG A 66 -10.94 0.40 -0.86
CA ARG A 66 -11.82 1.58 -1.02
C ARG A 66 -12.50 1.58 -2.39
N ASP A 67 -11.78 1.27 -3.47
CA ASP A 67 -12.36 1.21 -4.81
C ASP A 67 -13.43 0.13 -4.91
N LEU A 68 -13.13 -1.08 -4.41
CA LEU A 68 -14.06 -2.20 -4.47
C LEU A 68 -15.27 -2.02 -3.55
N ALA A 69 -15.09 -1.49 -2.34
CA ALA A 69 -16.18 -1.28 -1.39
C ALA A 69 -17.18 -0.19 -1.84
N ASN A 70 -16.75 0.72 -2.72
CA ASN A 70 -17.59 1.80 -3.24
C ASN A 70 -18.00 1.57 -4.71
N ILE A 71 -18.07 0.32 -5.16
CA ILE A 71 -18.58 -0.01 -6.49
C ILE A 71 -20.01 0.49 -6.62
N VAL A 72 -20.29 1.12 -7.77
CA VAL A 72 -21.61 1.61 -8.13
C VAL A 72 -22.31 0.57 -9.01
N ALA A 73 -23.57 0.27 -8.69
CA ALA A 73 -24.37 -0.62 -9.50
C ALA A 73 -24.56 -0.04 -10.92
N PRO A 74 -24.53 -0.86 -11.97
CA PRO A 74 -24.79 -0.42 -13.32
C PRO A 74 -26.14 0.28 -13.43
N SER A 75 -26.11 1.57 -13.78
CA SER A 75 -27.34 2.36 -13.95
C SER A 75 -27.08 3.63 -14.76
N GLY A 76 -28.03 4.02 -15.59
CA GLY A 76 -27.96 5.25 -16.36
C GLY A 76 -26.76 5.33 -17.31
N THR A 77 -26.22 6.53 -17.49
CA THR A 77 -25.12 6.83 -18.44
C THR A 77 -23.73 6.84 -17.80
N LEU A 78 -23.64 6.88 -16.47
CA LEU A 78 -22.37 7.07 -15.75
C LEU A 78 -21.78 5.78 -15.19
N SER A 79 -22.54 4.70 -15.14
CA SER A 79 -22.08 3.43 -14.60
C SER A 79 -22.37 2.29 -15.57
N GLY A 80 -21.33 1.71 -16.13
CA GLY A 80 -21.41 0.58 -17.05
C GLY A 80 -21.49 -0.76 -16.32
N ALA A 81 -21.72 -1.81 -17.11
CA ALA A 81 -21.77 -3.17 -16.60
C ALA A 81 -20.41 -3.64 -16.07
N LEU A 82 -20.46 -4.47 -15.02
CA LEU A 82 -19.31 -5.22 -14.54
C LEU A 82 -19.19 -6.50 -15.38
N GLN A 83 -18.21 -6.53 -16.29
CA GLN A 83 -17.98 -7.65 -17.22
C GLN A 83 -16.51 -8.02 -17.26
N THR A 84 -16.22 -9.31 -17.08
CA THR A 84 -14.85 -9.85 -17.18
C THR A 84 -14.51 -10.32 -18.59
N SER A 85 -15.50 -10.68 -19.42
CA SER A 85 -15.30 -11.32 -20.72
C SER A 85 -15.34 -10.37 -21.93
N SER A 86 -15.77 -9.13 -21.76
CA SER A 86 -16.01 -8.21 -22.88
C SER A 86 -15.38 -6.84 -22.65
N ILE A 87 -14.06 -6.83 -22.55
CA ILE A 87 -13.36 -5.54 -22.56
C ILE A 87 -13.09 -5.16 -24.01
N SER A 88 -14.11 -4.67 -24.70
CA SER A 88 -14.00 -4.24 -26.12
C SER A 88 -13.00 -3.11 -26.36
N ASN A 89 -12.52 -2.46 -25.32
CA ASN A 89 -11.45 -1.46 -25.34
C ASN A 89 -10.47 -1.70 -24.17
N ALA A 90 -10.01 -2.94 -23.99
CA ALA A 90 -9.04 -3.28 -22.96
C ALA A 90 -7.74 -2.53 -23.19
N LEU A 91 -7.21 -1.94 -22.12
CA LEU A 91 -5.86 -1.39 -22.13
C LEU A 91 -4.85 -2.54 -22.16
N PRO A 92 -3.70 -2.37 -22.86
CA PRO A 92 -2.66 -3.39 -22.86
C PRO A 92 -2.23 -3.74 -21.43
N GLY A 93 -2.26 -5.02 -21.07
CA GLY A 93 -1.93 -5.50 -19.73
C GLY A 93 -3.04 -5.31 -18.69
N GLN A 94 -4.26 -4.95 -19.10
CA GLN A 94 -5.40 -4.86 -18.19
C GLN A 94 -5.72 -6.22 -17.59
N ILE A 95 -6.03 -6.19 -16.29
CA ILE A 95 -6.40 -7.35 -15.47
C ILE A 95 -7.76 -7.10 -14.81
N GLY A 96 -8.60 -8.11 -14.86
CA GLY A 96 -9.96 -8.02 -14.30
C GLY A 96 -10.88 -7.06 -15.06
N PRO A 97 -12.10 -6.86 -14.58
CA PRO A 97 -13.08 -5.96 -15.20
C PRO A 97 -12.77 -4.49 -14.90
N ASN A 98 -13.43 -3.60 -15.64
CA ASN A 98 -13.55 -2.21 -15.26
C ASN A 98 -14.55 -2.07 -14.10
N PHE A 99 -14.21 -1.25 -13.12
CA PHE A 99 -15.10 -0.92 -11.99
C PHE A 99 -15.55 0.52 -12.11
N TYR A 100 -16.79 0.78 -11.76
CA TYR A 100 -17.32 2.12 -11.57
C TYR A 100 -17.51 2.35 -10.08
N THR A 101 -16.86 3.37 -9.53
CA THR A 101 -16.81 3.62 -8.09
C THR A 101 -17.19 5.04 -7.74
N ALA A 102 -17.84 5.24 -6.61
CA ALA A 102 -18.15 6.56 -6.05
C ALA A 102 -17.01 7.05 -5.12
N THR A 103 -15.78 6.99 -5.60
CA THR A 103 -14.59 7.42 -4.82
C THR A 103 -13.92 8.67 -5.41
N GLY A 104 -14.58 9.32 -6.37
CA GLY A 104 -14.13 10.57 -6.96
C GLY A 104 -14.12 11.70 -5.95
N TRP A 105 -13.22 12.65 -6.16
CA TRP A 105 -13.13 13.89 -5.39
C TRP A 105 -13.44 15.07 -6.31
N ILE A 106 -14.39 15.91 -5.91
CA ILE A 106 -14.78 17.11 -6.66
C ILE A 106 -14.05 18.31 -6.03
N ASP A 107 -13.22 18.96 -6.82
CA ASP A 107 -12.54 20.20 -6.45
C ASP A 107 -12.45 21.16 -7.66
N GLY A 108 -11.86 22.34 -7.46
CA GLY A 108 -11.71 23.34 -8.52
C GLY A 108 -10.91 22.88 -9.74
N ASN A 109 -10.04 21.87 -9.59
CA ASN A 109 -9.23 21.30 -10.66
C ASN A 109 -9.86 20.02 -11.24
N ASN A 110 -10.81 19.40 -10.52
CA ASN A 110 -11.50 18.18 -10.90
C ASN A 110 -13.02 18.38 -10.80
N PRO A 111 -13.65 19.07 -11.78
CA PRO A 111 -15.08 19.38 -11.76
C PRO A 111 -15.98 18.19 -12.12
N TRP A 112 -15.40 16.99 -12.29
CA TRP A 112 -16.11 15.77 -12.64
C TRP A 112 -16.88 15.22 -11.44
N GLY A 113 -17.92 14.44 -11.69
CA GLY A 113 -18.70 13.79 -10.63
C GLY A 113 -17.87 12.84 -9.76
N ASP A 114 -18.44 12.39 -8.67
CA ASP A 114 -17.87 11.43 -7.72
C ASP A 114 -17.72 10.02 -8.32
N ILE A 115 -18.51 9.69 -9.36
CA ILE A 115 -18.41 8.41 -10.07
C ILE A 115 -17.24 8.47 -11.05
N GLN A 116 -16.37 7.48 -10.95
CA GLN A 116 -15.21 7.31 -11.82
C GLN A 116 -15.03 5.83 -12.21
N LYS A 117 -14.46 5.60 -13.40
CA LYS A 117 -14.10 4.25 -13.84
C LYS A 117 -12.67 3.92 -13.40
N ILE A 118 -12.49 2.77 -12.78
CA ILE A 118 -11.20 2.23 -12.37
C ILE A 118 -10.86 1.02 -13.25
N SER A 119 -9.62 0.98 -13.70
CA SER A 119 -9.04 -0.17 -14.40
C SER A 119 -7.70 -0.50 -13.76
N TYR A 120 -7.39 -1.78 -13.62
CA TYR A 120 -6.12 -2.25 -13.10
C TYR A 120 -5.28 -2.87 -14.22
N LEU A 121 -3.97 -2.58 -14.22
CA LEU A 121 -3.03 -3.07 -15.24
C LEU A 121 -1.81 -3.68 -14.59
N LEU A 122 -1.23 -4.66 -15.28
CA LEU A 122 0.14 -5.12 -15.05
C LEU A 122 1.00 -4.67 -16.23
N ALA A 123 1.92 -3.74 -15.98
CA ALA A 123 2.85 -3.21 -16.97
C ALA A 123 4.26 -3.78 -16.76
N ALA A 124 5.10 -3.64 -17.80
CA ALA A 124 6.52 -3.93 -17.67
C ALA A 124 7.13 -3.05 -16.56
N PRO A 125 8.04 -3.59 -15.73
CA PRO A 125 8.61 -2.82 -14.63
C PRO A 125 9.43 -1.64 -15.17
N THR A 126 9.31 -0.50 -14.51
CA THR A 126 10.11 0.71 -14.81
C THR A 126 11.51 0.63 -14.23
N ASN A 127 11.73 -0.27 -13.29
CA ASN A 127 12.99 -0.57 -12.64
C ASN A 127 13.40 -2.04 -12.97
N GLN A 128 14.64 -2.40 -12.70
CA GLN A 128 15.16 -3.76 -12.97
C GLN A 128 14.70 -4.80 -11.93
N ILE A 129 13.55 -4.58 -11.27
CA ILE A 129 13.00 -5.53 -10.30
C ILE A 129 12.27 -6.66 -11.04
N ALA A 130 12.39 -7.89 -10.57
CA ALA A 130 11.65 -9.02 -11.11
C ALA A 130 10.13 -8.81 -10.93
N GLY A 131 9.34 -9.22 -11.92
CA GLY A 131 7.88 -9.06 -11.90
C GLY A 131 7.41 -7.88 -12.74
N LYS A 132 6.21 -7.40 -12.47
CA LYS A 132 5.53 -6.32 -13.18
C LYS A 132 5.12 -5.22 -12.21
N ASP A 133 4.90 -4.03 -12.73
CA ASP A 133 4.30 -2.93 -11.98
C ASP A 133 2.77 -3.05 -12.03
N PHE A 134 2.15 -3.03 -10.86
CA PHE A 134 0.71 -3.02 -10.70
C PHE A 134 0.22 -1.59 -10.65
N LEU A 135 -0.57 -1.21 -11.62
CA LEU A 135 -1.02 0.16 -11.88
C LEU A 135 -2.53 0.26 -11.75
N ARG A 136 -2.99 1.40 -11.27
CA ARG A 136 -4.39 1.82 -11.21
C ARG A 136 -4.62 2.97 -12.18
N ILE A 137 -5.57 2.82 -13.08
CA ILE A 137 -6.00 3.85 -14.02
C ILE A 137 -7.35 4.39 -13.56
N VAL A 138 -7.45 5.71 -13.53
CA VAL A 138 -8.68 6.41 -13.18
C VAL A 138 -9.17 7.20 -14.39
N THR A 139 -10.38 6.91 -14.86
CA THR A 139 -11.09 7.73 -15.84
C THR A 139 -12.19 8.51 -15.13
N ARG A 140 -12.06 9.83 -15.10
CA ARG A 140 -12.98 10.72 -14.39
C ARG A 140 -14.06 11.27 -15.30
N ASN A 141 -13.70 11.70 -16.52
CA ASN A 141 -14.65 12.17 -17.49
C ASN A 141 -15.29 11.00 -18.25
N LEU A 142 -16.36 10.45 -17.68
CA LEU A 142 -17.07 9.31 -18.25
C LEU A 142 -17.89 9.66 -19.50
N LEU A 143 -18.08 10.95 -19.77
CA LEU A 143 -18.83 11.48 -20.92
C LEU A 143 -17.91 12.08 -22.00
N ALA A 144 -16.60 11.87 -21.89
CA ALA A 144 -15.65 12.34 -22.89
C ALA A 144 -15.94 11.74 -24.25
N THR A 145 -16.01 12.58 -25.28
CA THR A 145 -16.16 12.16 -26.68
C THR A 145 -14.85 11.78 -27.34
N THR A 146 -13.73 12.18 -26.72
CA THR A 146 -12.37 11.85 -27.15
C THR A 146 -11.63 11.08 -26.04
N PRO A 147 -10.74 10.14 -26.39
CA PRO A 147 -9.95 9.43 -25.40
C PRO A 147 -9.19 10.40 -24.49
N GLU A 148 -9.35 10.24 -23.20
CA GLU A 148 -8.63 11.03 -22.19
C GLU A 148 -7.18 10.53 -22.06
N LEU A 149 -6.24 11.44 -21.81
CA LEU A 149 -4.88 11.05 -21.46
C LEU A 149 -4.89 10.41 -20.06
N LEU A 150 -4.71 9.10 -20.04
CA LEU A 150 -4.75 8.31 -18.80
C LEU A 150 -3.46 8.52 -18.03
N THR A 151 -3.57 8.86 -16.73
CA THR A 151 -2.43 8.96 -15.82
C THR A 151 -2.41 7.72 -14.92
N PRO A 152 -1.47 6.78 -15.13
CA PRO A 152 -1.34 5.62 -14.28
C PRO A 152 -0.88 6.01 -12.88
N GLN A 153 -1.55 5.46 -11.85
CA GLN A 153 -1.11 5.50 -10.48
C GLN A 153 -0.38 4.20 -10.16
N HIS A 154 0.88 4.29 -9.78
CA HIS A 154 1.65 3.14 -9.34
C HIS A 154 1.14 2.66 -7.98
N LEU A 155 0.79 1.39 -7.86
CA LEU A 155 0.36 0.76 -6.61
C LEU A 155 1.47 -0.09 -6.01
N LEU A 156 1.99 -1.07 -6.77
CA LEU A 156 3.00 -2.03 -6.30
C LEU A 156 3.96 -2.38 -7.44
N SER A 157 5.20 -2.66 -7.07
CA SER A 157 6.20 -3.29 -7.95
C SER A 157 6.41 -4.76 -7.60
N GLY A 158 6.99 -5.51 -8.52
CA GLY A 158 7.37 -6.90 -8.29
C GLY A 158 6.18 -7.87 -8.27
N VAL A 159 5.05 -7.51 -8.87
CA VAL A 159 3.87 -8.37 -8.97
C VAL A 159 4.02 -9.35 -10.13
N GLN A 160 3.77 -10.62 -9.88
CA GLN A 160 3.78 -11.65 -10.94
C GLN A 160 2.41 -11.79 -11.58
N THR A 161 1.37 -11.99 -10.76
CA THR A 161 -0.01 -12.16 -11.22
C THR A 161 -0.98 -11.51 -10.24
N VAL A 162 -2.13 -11.08 -10.77
CA VAL A 162 -3.29 -10.66 -9.98
C VAL A 162 -4.50 -11.37 -10.55
N VAL A 163 -5.28 -12.01 -9.70
CA VAL A 163 -6.49 -12.76 -10.05
C VAL A 163 -7.67 -12.18 -9.30
N PHE A 164 -8.79 -11.99 -10.00
CA PHE A 164 -10.06 -11.59 -9.42
C PHE A 164 -11.01 -12.80 -9.41
N SER A 165 -11.77 -12.96 -8.33
CA SER A 165 -12.86 -13.93 -8.23
C SER A 165 -14.08 -13.25 -7.62
N PHE A 166 -15.27 -13.68 -8.00
CA PHE A 166 -16.55 -13.05 -7.71
C PHE A 166 -17.47 -14.04 -6.98
N TYR A 167 -18.02 -13.64 -5.85
CA TYR A 167 -18.88 -14.49 -5.03
C TYR A 167 -20.33 -14.25 -5.38
N ASP A 168 -21.06 -15.31 -5.75
CA ASP A 168 -22.48 -15.27 -6.13
C ASP A 168 -23.45 -15.55 -4.96
N GLY A 169 -22.91 -15.86 -3.77
CA GLY A 169 -23.65 -16.27 -2.59
C GLY A 169 -23.54 -17.78 -2.30
N ALA A 170 -23.08 -18.58 -3.26
CA ALA A 170 -22.86 -20.01 -3.11
C ALA A 170 -21.41 -20.40 -3.38
N GLN A 171 -20.80 -19.85 -4.43
CA GLN A 171 -19.44 -20.19 -4.85
C GLN A 171 -18.66 -18.98 -5.39
N TRP A 172 -17.35 -19.15 -5.50
CA TRP A 172 -16.45 -18.19 -6.14
C TRP A 172 -16.33 -18.52 -7.62
N ASN A 173 -16.56 -17.51 -8.47
CA ASN A 173 -16.47 -17.60 -9.93
C ASN A 173 -15.33 -16.72 -10.44
N ASP A 174 -14.60 -17.17 -11.44
CA ASP A 174 -13.48 -16.42 -12.02
C ASP A 174 -13.93 -15.38 -13.06
N ALA A 175 -15.20 -15.41 -13.42
CA ALA A 175 -15.81 -14.46 -14.34
C ALA A 175 -17.15 -13.95 -13.81
N TRP A 176 -17.50 -12.71 -14.17
CA TRP A 176 -18.78 -12.09 -13.86
C TRP A 176 -19.29 -11.27 -15.03
N ASP A 177 -20.59 -11.33 -15.28
CA ASP A 177 -21.25 -10.48 -16.25
C ASP A 177 -22.60 -10.01 -15.70
N SER A 178 -22.63 -8.75 -15.26
CA SER A 178 -23.83 -8.12 -14.70
C SER A 178 -24.92 -7.80 -15.73
N THR A 179 -24.68 -8.04 -17.03
CA THR A 179 -25.73 -7.94 -18.05
C THR A 179 -26.57 -9.19 -18.14
N THR A 180 -26.01 -10.34 -17.80
CA THR A 180 -26.69 -11.64 -17.78
C THR A 180 -27.12 -12.05 -16.39
N GLN A 181 -26.32 -11.69 -15.39
CA GLN A 181 -26.63 -11.87 -13.97
C GLN A 181 -27.27 -10.59 -13.48
N THR A 182 -28.50 -10.64 -13.07
CA THR A 182 -29.32 -9.49 -12.65
C THR A 182 -28.74 -8.70 -11.45
N ASN A 183 -27.69 -9.21 -10.78
CA ASN A 183 -27.09 -8.61 -9.61
C ASN A 183 -25.59 -8.42 -9.76
N LEU A 184 -25.02 -7.55 -8.93
CA LEU A 184 -23.58 -7.52 -8.67
C LEU A 184 -23.16 -8.71 -7.80
N PRO A 185 -21.89 -9.13 -7.82
CA PRO A 185 -21.38 -10.13 -6.89
C PRO A 185 -21.53 -9.65 -5.44
N LEU A 186 -21.76 -10.56 -4.52
CA LEU A 186 -21.86 -10.23 -3.08
C LEU A 186 -20.50 -9.89 -2.48
N ALA A 187 -19.42 -10.41 -3.05
CA ALA A 187 -18.05 -10.07 -2.67
C ALA A 187 -17.10 -10.23 -3.86
N ILE A 188 -16.04 -9.47 -3.86
CA ILE A 188 -14.93 -9.59 -4.81
C ILE A 188 -13.68 -9.97 -4.04
N LYS A 189 -13.01 -11.01 -4.49
CA LYS A 189 -11.72 -11.45 -4.00
C LYS A 189 -10.65 -11.09 -5.01
N MET A 190 -9.56 -10.51 -4.54
CA MET A 190 -8.37 -10.24 -5.32
C MET A 190 -7.18 -10.95 -4.67
N GLN A 191 -6.46 -11.73 -5.45
CA GLN A 191 -5.25 -12.41 -5.03
C GLN A 191 -4.07 -11.83 -5.80
N ILE A 192 -3.03 -11.40 -5.09
CA ILE A 192 -1.80 -10.85 -5.63
C ILE A 192 -0.67 -11.81 -5.32
N GLN A 193 0.00 -12.31 -6.35
CA GLN A 193 1.22 -13.09 -6.23
C GLN A 193 2.41 -12.21 -6.61
N PHE A 194 3.42 -12.15 -5.73
CA PHE A 194 4.67 -11.46 -6.00
C PHE A 194 5.66 -12.35 -6.77
N ALA A 195 6.48 -11.73 -7.60
CA ALA A 195 7.56 -12.40 -8.28
C ALA A 195 8.64 -12.83 -7.28
N GLN A 196 9.15 -14.03 -7.46
CA GLN A 196 10.23 -14.55 -6.62
C GLN A 196 11.55 -13.89 -7.05
N THR A 197 12.17 -13.16 -6.15
CA THR A 197 13.45 -12.47 -6.43
C THR A 197 14.65 -13.41 -6.30
N ASP A 198 14.56 -14.44 -5.45
CA ASP A 198 15.58 -15.46 -5.27
C ASP A 198 14.94 -16.86 -5.36
N VAL A 199 15.44 -17.66 -6.29
CA VAL A 199 14.99 -19.05 -6.52
C VAL A 199 15.17 -19.93 -5.27
N ARG A 200 16.06 -19.54 -4.36
CA ARG A 200 16.33 -20.28 -3.11
C ARG A 200 15.47 -19.82 -1.94
N ALA A 201 14.83 -18.67 -2.05
CA ALA A 201 13.92 -18.19 -1.01
C ALA A 201 12.57 -18.95 -1.09
N PRO A 202 11.90 -19.21 0.04
CA PRO A 202 10.54 -19.75 -0.01
C PRO A 202 9.64 -18.80 -0.78
N ALA A 203 8.76 -19.36 -1.62
CA ALA A 203 7.77 -18.58 -2.35
C ALA A 203 6.93 -17.76 -1.34
N GLN A 204 6.79 -16.46 -1.60
CA GLN A 204 5.90 -15.63 -0.79
C GLN A 204 4.45 -16.11 -1.00
N ASN A 205 3.72 -16.24 0.10
CA ASN A 205 2.30 -16.54 0.03
C ASN A 205 1.57 -15.44 -0.76
N ALA A 206 0.59 -15.84 -1.57
CA ALA A 206 -0.28 -14.88 -2.24
C ALA A 206 -0.98 -14.01 -1.20
N MET A 207 -1.03 -12.71 -1.43
CA MET A 207 -1.84 -11.81 -0.63
C MET A 207 -3.28 -11.86 -1.13
N GLU A 208 -4.20 -11.99 -0.22
CA GLU A 208 -5.63 -12.06 -0.52
C GLU A 208 -6.37 -10.89 0.11
N LEU A 209 -7.21 -10.25 -0.67
CA LEU A 209 -8.14 -9.21 -0.23
C LEU A 209 -9.56 -9.61 -0.64
N VAL A 210 -10.44 -9.75 0.32
CA VAL A 210 -11.87 -10.00 0.09
C VAL A 210 -12.66 -8.77 0.53
N VAL A 211 -13.47 -8.24 -0.38
CA VAL A 211 -14.28 -7.05 -0.14
C VAL A 211 -15.74 -7.38 -0.42
N PRO A 212 -16.64 -7.26 0.57
CA PRO A 212 -18.09 -7.37 0.35
C PRO A 212 -18.58 -6.18 -0.49
N ILE A 213 -19.58 -6.41 -1.33
CA ILE A 213 -20.20 -5.42 -2.19
C ILE A 213 -21.62 -5.16 -1.68
N ASP A 214 -21.82 -3.99 -1.10
CA ASP A 214 -23.12 -3.60 -0.55
C ASP A 214 -24.07 -3.03 -1.63
N ALA A 215 -23.51 -2.54 -2.74
CA ALA A 215 -24.28 -2.02 -3.85
C ALA A 215 -25.02 -3.17 -4.56
N GLN A 216 -26.34 -3.09 -4.62
CA GLN A 216 -27.17 -4.02 -5.38
C GLN A 216 -27.97 -3.28 -6.45
N MET A 217 -28.24 -3.97 -7.55
CA MET A 217 -29.14 -3.44 -8.58
C MET A 217 -30.57 -3.29 -7.99
N ARG A 218 -31.16 -2.11 -8.13
CA ARG A 218 -32.55 -1.92 -7.79
C ARG A 218 -33.39 -2.58 -8.89
N THR A 219 -34.01 -3.70 -8.59
CA THR A 219 -35.10 -4.23 -9.40
C THR A 219 -36.33 -3.35 -9.13
N ASN A 220 -36.67 -2.48 -10.08
CA ASN A 220 -38.01 -1.90 -10.10
C ASN A 220 -38.98 -3.02 -10.40
N THR A 221 -39.52 -3.63 -9.35
CA THR A 221 -40.73 -4.47 -9.51
C THR A 221 -41.88 -3.51 -9.79
N PRO A 222 -42.59 -3.62 -10.94
CA PRO A 222 -43.72 -2.78 -11.26
C PRO A 222 -44.88 -3.00 -10.29
#